data_9fb1a80a6f398b71657288e9ae5490c5
#
_entry.id   9fb1a80a6f398b71657288e9ae5490c5
#
_cell.length_a   1.000
_cell.length_b   1.000
_cell.length_c   1.000
_cell.angle_alpha   90.00
_cell.angle_beta   90.00
_cell.angle_gamma   90.00
#
_symmetry.space_group_name_H-M   'P 1'
#
loop_
_entity.id
_entity.type
_entity.pdbx_description
1 polymer ?
#
loop_
_entity_poly.entity_id
_entity_poly.type
_entity_poly.pdbx_seq_one_letter_code
_entity_poly.pdbx_strand_id
1 'polypeptide(L)'
;MSIAVDNIKGVLELLDENLSKLGFEKKTGLEVQENGAYATFSGEKGALKLKYENEIAAVYFAEEETALEEGGKKLVATLLPENGDSRDVKYAANELADCLNERFAKKAAIKKSGTVKAPQTVSKTAVKNGSYYDANTLASKLCLVFPELRDLYKQNIAEYGEFLSEKFFTEYGTEKVISAIKQNNPQTMKKLFQILNEIYEDGTNDTQSLIAVTILGELNNDQILLARCVDYMSETLAPPVIEVNRYLASAAGKRAKKKLLNPPVYKPKKKKKPGLLAQMMAGGGGVTPPM
;
A
#
# COMPACT_ATOMS: atom_id res chain seq x y z
N MET A 1 -14.43 -24.56 -27.91
CA MET A 1 -13.85 -24.24 -26.57
C MET A 1 -14.77 -23.28 -25.86
N SER A 2 -14.90 -23.40 -24.54
CA SER A 2 -15.72 -22.44 -23.76
C SER A 2 -15.02 -21.09 -23.74
N ILE A 3 -15.75 -19.98 -23.81
CA ILE A 3 -15.24 -18.58 -23.70
C ILE A 3 -14.39 -18.42 -22.45
N ALA A 4 -14.73 -19.07 -21.34
CA ALA A 4 -13.97 -19.12 -20.11
C ALA A 4 -12.55 -19.66 -20.27
N VAL A 5 -12.36 -20.66 -21.12
CA VAL A 5 -11.02 -21.24 -21.42
C VAL A 5 -10.18 -20.26 -22.24
N ASP A 6 -10.77 -19.52 -23.15
CA ASP A 6 -10.08 -18.50 -23.95
C ASP A 6 -9.66 -17.31 -23.07
N ASN A 7 -10.48 -16.90 -22.10
CA ASN A 7 -10.15 -15.84 -21.17
C ASN A 7 -8.95 -16.21 -20.27
N ILE A 8 -8.94 -17.39 -19.67
CA ILE A 8 -7.80 -17.80 -18.82
C ILE A 8 -6.52 -18.05 -19.65
N LYS A 9 -6.66 -18.47 -20.90
CA LYS A 9 -5.54 -18.55 -21.84
C LYS A 9 -4.95 -17.17 -22.12
N GLY A 10 -5.79 -16.14 -22.31
CA GLY A 10 -5.36 -14.76 -22.47
C GLY A 10 -4.63 -14.23 -21.22
N VAL A 11 -5.12 -14.55 -20.01
CA VAL A 11 -4.43 -14.21 -18.74
C VAL A 11 -3.07 -14.89 -18.69
N LEU A 12 -2.98 -16.19 -19.05
CA LEU A 12 -1.75 -16.94 -19.05
C LEU A 12 -0.70 -16.35 -20.01
N GLU A 13 -1.10 -15.98 -21.22
CA GLU A 13 -0.23 -15.33 -22.22
C GLU A 13 0.34 -14.00 -21.71
N LEU A 14 -0.47 -13.18 -21.05
CA LEU A 14 -0.04 -11.92 -20.47
C LEU A 14 0.88 -12.10 -19.24
N LEU A 15 0.73 -13.18 -18.48
CA LEU A 15 1.56 -13.47 -17.33
C LEU A 15 2.90 -14.15 -17.69
N ASP A 16 3.00 -14.82 -18.83
CA ASP A 16 4.16 -15.65 -19.18
C ASP A 16 5.47 -14.85 -19.18
N GLU A 17 5.49 -13.66 -19.77
CA GLU A 17 6.65 -12.77 -19.77
C GLU A 17 7.04 -12.30 -18.35
N ASN A 18 6.04 -12.02 -17.51
CA ASN A 18 6.26 -11.60 -16.12
C ASN A 18 6.82 -12.75 -15.29
N LEU A 19 6.24 -13.94 -15.39
CA LEU A 19 6.69 -15.14 -14.69
C LEU A 19 8.13 -15.53 -15.08
N SER A 20 8.47 -15.45 -16.38
CA SER A 20 9.84 -15.68 -16.85
C SER A 20 10.83 -14.67 -16.24
N LYS A 21 10.48 -13.38 -16.15
CA LYS A 21 11.31 -12.35 -15.48
C LYS A 21 11.50 -12.62 -14.00
N LEU A 22 10.50 -13.23 -13.35
CA LEU A 22 10.56 -13.62 -11.95
C LEU A 22 11.34 -14.92 -11.71
N GLY A 23 11.75 -15.61 -12.77
CA GLY A 23 12.52 -16.86 -12.73
C GLY A 23 11.64 -18.11 -12.59
N PHE A 24 10.40 -18.05 -13.05
CA PHE A 24 9.51 -19.19 -13.17
C PHE A 24 9.35 -19.60 -14.63
N GLU A 25 9.59 -20.86 -14.93
CA GLU A 25 9.40 -21.44 -16.25
C GLU A 25 8.13 -22.30 -16.29
N LYS A 26 7.43 -22.24 -17.39
CA LYS A 26 6.22 -23.00 -17.61
C LYS A 26 6.52 -24.49 -17.70
N LYS A 27 5.89 -25.29 -16.85
CA LYS A 27 6.03 -26.76 -16.83
C LYS A 27 4.96 -27.44 -17.65
N THR A 28 3.69 -27.04 -17.45
CA THR A 28 2.57 -27.61 -18.21
C THR A 28 1.88 -26.52 -19.02
N GLY A 29 1.32 -26.91 -20.17
CA GLY A 29 0.37 -26.06 -20.87
C GLY A 29 -0.89 -25.82 -20.03
N LEU A 30 -1.86 -25.07 -20.56
CA LEU A 30 -3.15 -24.95 -19.94
C LEU A 30 -3.88 -26.29 -20.01
N GLU A 31 -4.08 -26.92 -18.87
CA GLU A 31 -4.83 -28.16 -18.72
C GLU A 31 -6.28 -27.82 -18.34
N VAL A 32 -7.22 -28.30 -19.15
CA VAL A 32 -8.66 -28.07 -18.96
C VAL A 32 -9.27 -29.27 -18.25
N GLN A 33 -10.02 -29.01 -17.18
CA GLN A 33 -10.77 -30.00 -16.41
C GLN A 33 -12.29 -29.72 -16.50
N GLU A 34 -13.13 -30.62 -15.99
CA GLU A 34 -14.60 -30.45 -16.03
C GLU A 34 -15.07 -29.11 -15.41
N ASN A 35 -14.41 -28.66 -14.35
CA ASN A 35 -14.83 -27.49 -13.57
C ASN A 35 -13.82 -26.31 -13.65
N GLY A 36 -12.87 -26.33 -14.61
CA GLY A 36 -11.92 -25.24 -14.69
C GLY A 36 -10.69 -25.55 -15.53
N ALA A 37 -9.63 -24.77 -15.33
CA ALA A 37 -8.37 -24.95 -16.01
C ALA A 37 -7.21 -24.57 -15.09
N TYR A 38 -6.03 -25.16 -15.31
CA TYR A 38 -4.83 -24.80 -14.57
C TYR A 38 -3.56 -24.88 -15.45
N ALA A 39 -2.53 -24.16 -15.02
CA ALA A 39 -1.19 -24.25 -15.56
C ALA A 39 -0.18 -24.19 -14.41
N THR A 40 0.94 -24.93 -14.55
CA THR A 40 1.98 -24.97 -13.52
C THR A 40 3.29 -24.38 -14.03
N PHE A 41 4.02 -23.77 -13.11
CA PHE A 41 5.32 -23.14 -13.35
C PHE A 41 6.26 -23.56 -12.24
N SER A 42 7.54 -23.66 -12.53
CA SER A 42 8.57 -23.89 -11.50
C SER A 42 9.78 -23.02 -11.73
N GLY A 43 10.53 -22.80 -10.66
CA GLY A 43 11.76 -22.02 -10.65
C GLY A 43 12.55 -22.26 -9.38
N GLU A 44 13.72 -21.61 -9.26
CA GLU A 44 14.57 -21.73 -8.06
C GLU A 44 13.88 -21.32 -6.75
N LYS A 45 12.79 -20.55 -6.81
CA LYS A 45 12.07 -20.04 -5.66
C LYS A 45 10.90 -20.93 -5.23
N GLY A 46 10.65 -22.02 -5.95
CA GLY A 46 9.53 -22.93 -5.73
C GLY A 46 8.65 -23.11 -6.97
N ALA A 47 7.42 -23.53 -6.77
CA ALA A 47 6.46 -23.81 -7.81
C ALA A 47 5.19 -22.96 -7.67
N LEU A 48 4.56 -22.63 -8.81
CA LEU A 48 3.33 -21.87 -8.90
C LEU A 48 2.28 -22.66 -9.68
N LYS A 49 1.01 -22.54 -9.29
CA LYS A 49 -0.15 -23.07 -10.02
C LYS A 49 -1.15 -21.93 -10.24
N LEU A 50 -1.34 -21.54 -11.48
CA LEU A 50 -2.48 -20.71 -11.88
C LEU A 50 -3.69 -21.64 -12.03
N LYS A 51 -4.75 -21.41 -11.29
CA LYS A 51 -5.99 -22.18 -11.34
C LYS A 51 -7.16 -21.24 -11.66
N TYR A 52 -8.01 -21.65 -12.59
CA TYR A 52 -9.27 -21.00 -12.89
C TYR A 52 -10.42 -21.94 -12.53
N GLU A 53 -11.33 -21.48 -11.68
CA GLU A 53 -12.50 -22.24 -11.27
C GLU A 53 -13.59 -21.28 -10.77
N ASN A 54 -14.85 -21.47 -11.16
CA ASN A 54 -15.99 -20.67 -10.73
C ASN A 54 -15.77 -19.16 -10.90
N GLU A 55 -15.38 -18.72 -12.07
CA GLU A 55 -15.09 -17.32 -12.42
C GLU A 55 -13.96 -16.66 -11.59
N ILE A 56 -13.12 -17.46 -10.94
CA ILE A 56 -11.99 -16.99 -10.16
C ILE A 56 -10.69 -17.51 -10.74
N ALA A 57 -9.80 -16.61 -11.13
CA ALA A 57 -8.41 -16.92 -11.45
C ALA A 57 -7.57 -16.73 -10.18
N ALA A 58 -6.86 -17.77 -9.74
CA ALA A 58 -6.07 -17.75 -8.52
C ALA A 58 -4.68 -18.34 -8.73
N VAL A 59 -3.67 -17.77 -8.05
CA VAL A 59 -2.31 -18.29 -8.04
C VAL A 59 -2.01 -18.91 -6.68
N TYR A 60 -1.50 -20.13 -6.72
CA TYR A 60 -1.02 -20.89 -5.57
C TYR A 60 0.48 -21.07 -5.66
N PHE A 61 1.13 -21.13 -4.51
CA PHE A 61 2.58 -21.28 -4.37
C PHE A 61 2.90 -22.41 -3.39
N ALA A 62 3.96 -23.14 -3.70
CA ALA A 62 4.60 -24.08 -2.79
C ALA A 62 6.13 -24.02 -2.98
N GLU A 63 6.88 -24.31 -1.93
CA GLU A 63 8.35 -24.38 -1.99
C GLU A 63 8.82 -25.58 -2.79
N GLU A 64 8.04 -26.67 -2.78
CA GLU A 64 8.27 -27.88 -3.56
C GLU A 64 7.08 -28.18 -4.48
N GLU A 65 7.33 -28.77 -5.66
CA GLU A 65 6.28 -29.12 -6.63
C GLU A 65 5.27 -30.12 -6.06
N THR A 66 5.72 -31.06 -5.24
CA THR A 66 4.84 -32.06 -4.59
C THR A 66 3.81 -31.43 -3.65
N ALA A 67 4.20 -30.41 -2.91
CA ALA A 67 3.29 -29.68 -2.03
C ALA A 67 2.27 -28.82 -2.81
N LEU A 68 2.54 -28.50 -4.08
CA LEU A 68 1.61 -27.81 -4.95
C LEU A 68 0.45 -28.72 -5.40
N GLU A 69 0.68 -30.02 -5.52
CA GLU A 69 -0.36 -31.02 -5.82
C GLU A 69 -1.32 -31.19 -4.65
N GLU A 70 -0.85 -31.08 -3.42
CA GLU A 70 -1.64 -31.15 -2.18
C GLU A 70 -2.46 -29.88 -1.91
N GLY A 71 -2.31 -28.82 -2.75
CA GLY A 71 -3.13 -27.61 -2.69
C GLY A 71 -2.35 -26.29 -2.64
N GLY A 72 -1.11 -26.27 -2.19
CA GLY A 72 -0.29 -25.06 -2.12
C GLY A 72 -0.91 -23.91 -1.31
N LYS A 73 -0.15 -22.84 -1.06
CA LYS A 73 -0.64 -21.63 -0.41
C LYS A 73 -1.21 -20.66 -1.45
N LYS A 74 -2.49 -20.32 -1.34
CA LYS A 74 -3.09 -19.29 -2.20
C LYS A 74 -2.40 -17.95 -1.94
N LEU A 75 -1.89 -17.32 -3.01
CA LEU A 75 -1.25 -16.00 -2.97
C LEU A 75 -2.24 -14.90 -3.25
N VAL A 76 -2.97 -15.05 -4.34
CA VAL A 76 -3.88 -14.06 -4.88
C VAL A 76 -5.03 -14.74 -5.60
N ALA A 77 -6.17 -14.10 -5.66
CA ALA A 77 -7.30 -14.52 -6.46
C ALA A 77 -8.05 -13.28 -6.95
N THR A 78 -8.44 -13.30 -8.23
CA THR A 78 -9.18 -12.23 -8.88
C THR A 78 -10.39 -12.79 -9.64
N LEU A 79 -11.40 -11.95 -9.83
CA LEU A 79 -12.58 -12.32 -10.61
C LEU A 79 -12.23 -12.29 -12.10
N LEU A 80 -12.57 -13.36 -12.81
CA LEU A 80 -12.48 -13.45 -14.26
C LEU A 80 -13.79 -14.06 -14.78
N PRO A 81 -14.79 -13.23 -15.14
CA PRO A 81 -16.10 -13.70 -15.56
C PRO A 81 -16.01 -14.63 -16.78
N GLU A 82 -16.85 -15.63 -16.85
CA GLU A 82 -16.90 -16.55 -18.01
C GLU A 82 -17.13 -15.79 -19.32
N ASN A 83 -17.98 -14.76 -19.29
CA ASN A 83 -18.30 -13.91 -20.44
C ASN A 83 -17.48 -12.60 -20.41
N GLY A 84 -16.32 -12.57 -19.71
CA GLY A 84 -15.44 -11.41 -19.61
C GLY A 84 -14.88 -10.97 -20.97
N ASP A 85 -14.66 -9.67 -21.11
CA ASP A 85 -14.05 -9.10 -22.31
C ASP A 85 -12.51 -8.99 -22.17
N SER A 86 -11.84 -8.47 -23.19
CA SER A 86 -10.38 -8.29 -23.18
C SER A 86 -9.87 -7.35 -22.08
N ARG A 87 -10.74 -6.51 -21.48
CA ARG A 87 -10.40 -5.63 -20.37
C ARG A 87 -10.38 -6.41 -19.05
N ASP A 88 -11.35 -7.33 -18.87
CA ASP A 88 -11.40 -8.23 -17.72
C ASP A 88 -10.18 -9.14 -17.69
N VAL A 89 -9.78 -9.69 -18.85
CA VAL A 89 -8.56 -10.49 -19.00
C VAL A 89 -7.31 -9.70 -18.63
N LYS A 90 -7.16 -8.46 -19.13
CA LYS A 90 -6.03 -7.58 -18.79
C LYS A 90 -6.02 -7.19 -17.32
N TYR A 91 -7.19 -6.87 -16.75
CA TYR A 91 -7.32 -6.53 -15.34
C TYR A 91 -6.88 -7.69 -14.45
N ALA A 92 -7.41 -8.89 -14.73
CA ALA A 92 -7.04 -10.09 -13.98
C ALA A 92 -5.53 -10.39 -14.10
N ALA A 93 -4.96 -10.31 -15.30
CA ALA A 93 -3.53 -10.53 -15.50
C ALA A 93 -2.67 -9.52 -14.74
N ASN A 94 -3.03 -8.23 -14.75
CA ASN A 94 -2.28 -7.20 -14.02
C ASN A 94 -2.35 -7.42 -12.51
N GLU A 95 -3.51 -7.69 -11.95
CA GLU A 95 -3.69 -7.93 -10.51
C GLU A 95 -2.87 -9.15 -10.03
N LEU A 96 -2.87 -10.22 -10.83
CA LEU A 96 -2.04 -11.39 -10.54
C LEU A 96 -0.54 -11.07 -10.68
N ALA A 97 -0.13 -10.33 -11.73
CA ALA A 97 1.24 -9.93 -11.96
C ALA A 97 1.78 -9.04 -10.85
N ASP A 98 1.00 -8.06 -10.38
CA ASP A 98 1.39 -7.13 -9.31
C ASP A 98 1.68 -7.88 -8.01
N CYS A 99 0.81 -8.81 -7.61
CA CYS A 99 1.04 -9.65 -6.44
C CYS A 99 2.29 -10.55 -6.57
N LEU A 100 2.51 -11.12 -7.76
CA LEU A 100 3.69 -11.95 -8.04
C LEU A 100 4.97 -11.13 -8.03
N ASN A 101 4.94 -9.92 -8.59
CA ASN A 101 6.06 -8.98 -8.55
C ASN A 101 6.40 -8.55 -7.12
N GLU A 102 5.40 -8.18 -6.32
CA GLU A 102 5.60 -7.81 -4.92
C GLU A 102 6.27 -8.94 -4.12
N ARG A 103 5.91 -10.18 -4.40
CA ARG A 103 6.39 -11.33 -3.65
C ARG A 103 7.71 -11.90 -4.15
N PHE A 104 7.88 -12.01 -5.47
CA PHE A 104 8.97 -12.77 -6.10
C PHE A 104 9.94 -11.93 -6.91
N ALA A 105 9.58 -10.70 -7.31
CA ALA A 105 10.61 -9.84 -7.81
C ALA A 105 11.73 -9.90 -6.75
N LYS A 106 12.91 -10.44 -7.13
CA LYS A 106 14.09 -10.25 -6.32
C LYS A 106 14.02 -8.78 -5.99
N LYS A 107 14.00 -8.40 -4.69
CA LYS A 107 14.37 -7.05 -4.29
C LYS A 107 15.66 -6.83 -5.05
N ALA A 108 15.54 -6.20 -6.20
CA ALA A 108 16.63 -6.18 -7.15
C ALA A 108 17.74 -5.57 -6.32
N ALA A 109 18.81 -6.35 -6.10
CA ALA A 109 20.06 -5.76 -5.71
C ALA A 109 20.21 -4.66 -6.75
N ILE A 110 19.90 -3.44 -6.32
CA ILE A 110 19.61 -2.26 -7.14
C ILE A 110 20.69 -2.26 -8.20
N LYS A 111 20.37 -2.77 -9.40
CA LYS A 111 21.21 -2.47 -10.54
C LYS A 111 21.27 -0.97 -10.49
N LYS A 112 22.47 -0.41 -10.34
CA LYS A 112 22.78 1.01 -10.46
C LYS A 112 22.34 1.49 -11.85
N SER A 113 21.04 1.47 -12.10
CA SER A 113 20.40 2.19 -13.18
C SER A 113 20.34 3.62 -12.64
N GLY A 114 20.98 4.52 -13.34
CA GLY A 114 21.30 5.88 -13.03
C GLY A 114 20.66 6.40 -11.76
N THR A 115 21.47 6.71 -10.75
CA THR A 115 21.11 7.19 -9.42
C THR A 115 19.81 7.98 -9.46
N VAL A 116 18.71 7.38 -8.96
CA VAL A 116 17.50 8.16 -8.69
C VAL A 116 17.95 9.20 -7.69
N LYS A 117 18.04 10.45 -8.14
CA LYS A 117 18.47 11.54 -7.27
C LYS A 117 17.41 11.67 -6.20
N ALA A 118 17.85 11.63 -4.93
CA ALA A 118 16.96 11.95 -3.83
C ALA A 118 16.27 13.29 -4.12
N PRO A 119 14.97 13.43 -3.84
CA PRO A 119 14.25 14.68 -4.02
C PRO A 119 15.00 15.82 -3.34
N GLN A 120 14.98 17.03 -3.91
CA GLN A 120 15.63 18.16 -3.29
C GLN A 120 14.93 18.52 -1.99
N THR A 121 15.72 18.75 -0.94
CA THR A 121 15.21 19.24 0.34
C THR A 121 14.93 20.75 0.26
N VAL A 122 13.88 21.19 0.95
CA VAL A 122 13.55 22.61 1.04
C VAL A 122 14.54 23.30 1.99
N SER A 123 15.23 24.32 1.52
CA SER A 123 16.18 25.09 2.35
C SER A 123 15.49 26.15 3.20
N LYS A 124 16.12 26.57 4.32
CA LYS A 124 15.64 27.69 5.15
C LYS A 124 15.44 28.98 4.36
N THR A 125 16.28 29.23 3.34
CA THR A 125 16.16 30.41 2.48
C THR A 125 14.91 30.30 1.60
N ALA A 126 14.59 29.11 1.09
CA ALA A 126 13.37 28.89 0.31
C ALA A 126 12.12 29.12 1.17
N VAL A 127 12.13 28.67 2.45
CA VAL A 127 11.03 28.89 3.37
C VAL A 127 10.83 30.38 3.66
N LYS A 128 11.89 31.14 3.91
CA LYS A 128 11.82 32.60 4.04
C LYS A 128 11.23 33.30 2.81
N ASN A 129 11.34 32.69 1.64
CA ASN A 129 10.80 33.16 0.38
C ASN A 129 9.41 32.59 0.05
N GLY A 130 8.71 32.03 1.03
CA GLY A 130 7.33 31.55 0.91
C GLY A 130 7.15 30.09 0.53
N SER A 131 8.22 29.28 0.52
CA SER A 131 8.11 27.81 0.42
C SER A 131 7.80 27.19 1.78
N TYR A 132 7.31 25.95 1.78
CA TYR A 132 7.04 25.18 3.00
C TYR A 132 7.90 23.92 3.05
N TYR A 133 8.27 23.50 4.25
CA TYR A 133 8.94 22.22 4.42
C TYR A 133 8.01 21.07 4.07
N ASP A 134 8.56 20.05 3.43
CA ASP A 134 7.87 18.84 3.04
C ASP A 134 8.36 17.62 3.85
N ALA A 135 7.65 16.51 3.74
CA ALA A 135 7.99 15.26 4.41
C ALA A 135 9.35 14.69 3.99
N ASN A 136 9.81 15.00 2.78
CA ASN A 136 11.13 14.61 2.29
C ASN A 136 12.24 15.35 3.05
N THR A 137 12.06 16.65 3.29
CA THR A 137 12.98 17.46 4.10
C THR A 137 13.02 16.99 5.55
N LEU A 138 11.86 16.61 6.13
CA LEU A 138 11.79 16.02 7.46
C LEU A 138 12.63 14.73 7.54
N ALA A 139 12.41 13.78 6.61
CA ALA A 139 13.15 12.52 6.59
C ALA A 139 14.66 12.76 6.44
N SER A 140 15.06 13.64 5.53
CA SER A 140 16.46 13.98 5.30
C SER A 140 17.13 14.58 6.55
N LYS A 141 16.44 15.51 7.27
CA LYS A 141 16.94 16.09 8.52
C LYS A 141 16.99 15.05 9.65
N LEU A 142 16.02 14.15 9.75
CA LEU A 142 16.05 13.06 10.73
C LEU A 142 17.20 12.09 10.50
N CYS A 143 17.62 11.86 9.24
CA CYS A 143 18.84 11.10 8.93
C CYS A 143 20.14 11.74 9.46
N LEU A 144 20.13 13.02 9.87
CA LEU A 144 21.27 13.66 10.55
C LEU A 144 21.32 13.31 12.04
N VAL A 145 20.15 13.07 12.64
CA VAL A 145 20.04 12.64 14.07
C VAL A 145 20.18 11.13 14.18
N PHE A 146 19.63 10.39 13.23
CA PHE A 146 19.59 8.94 13.14
C PHE A 146 20.24 8.47 11.84
N PRO A 147 21.59 8.35 11.79
CA PRO A 147 22.32 8.00 10.56
C PRO A 147 21.86 6.67 9.92
N GLU A 148 21.38 5.73 10.75
CA GLU A 148 20.87 4.43 10.32
C GLU A 148 19.61 4.53 9.42
N LEU A 149 18.84 5.62 9.50
CA LEU A 149 17.71 5.86 8.61
C LEU A 149 18.12 6.21 7.18
N ARG A 150 19.38 6.61 6.96
CA ARG A 150 19.86 7.09 5.66
C ARG A 150 19.76 6.05 4.56
N ASP A 151 20.10 4.82 4.86
CA ASP A 151 20.05 3.76 3.87
C ASP A 151 18.62 3.29 3.61
N LEU A 152 17.77 3.28 4.65
CA LEU A 152 16.34 3.02 4.52
C LEU A 152 15.62 4.11 3.71
N TYR A 153 16.00 5.38 3.90
CA TYR A 153 15.50 6.49 3.10
C TYR A 153 15.86 6.35 1.62
N LYS A 154 17.14 6.02 1.32
CA LYS A 154 17.57 5.77 -0.06
C LYS A 154 16.89 4.55 -0.67
N GLN A 155 16.70 3.49 0.12
CA GLN A 155 16.00 2.28 -0.30
C GLN A 155 14.53 2.57 -0.65
N ASN A 156 13.83 3.36 0.18
CA ASN A 156 12.46 3.77 -0.10
C ASN A 156 12.36 4.48 -1.46
N ILE A 157 13.23 5.48 -1.72
CA ILE A 157 13.24 6.20 -3.01
C ILE A 157 13.59 5.26 -4.17
N ALA A 158 14.53 4.34 -3.97
CA ALA A 158 14.96 3.43 -5.03
C ALA A 158 13.89 2.37 -5.36
N GLU A 159 13.10 1.96 -4.37
CA GLU A 159 12.04 0.97 -4.52
C GLU A 159 10.81 1.55 -5.25
N TYR A 160 10.45 2.80 -4.93
CA TYR A 160 9.22 3.41 -5.46
C TYR A 160 9.45 4.44 -6.57
N GLY A 161 10.71 4.83 -6.84
CA GLY A 161 11.03 5.90 -7.79
C GLY A 161 10.80 7.31 -7.24
N GLU A 162 10.12 7.45 -6.09
CA GLU A 162 9.86 8.67 -5.34
C GLU A 162 9.90 8.39 -3.84
N PHE A 163 9.91 9.43 -3.01
CA PHE A 163 9.88 9.28 -1.56
C PHE A 163 8.45 9.07 -1.05
N LEU A 164 8.14 7.85 -0.61
CA LEU A 164 6.87 7.51 0.04
C LEU A 164 6.95 7.76 1.55
N SER A 165 6.59 8.97 1.96
CA SER A 165 6.73 9.43 3.34
C SER A 165 5.95 8.60 4.36
N GLU A 166 4.67 8.31 4.08
CA GLU A 166 3.82 7.53 5.00
C GLU A 166 4.43 6.16 5.26
N LYS A 167 4.87 5.46 4.21
CA LYS A 167 5.49 4.14 4.35
C LYS A 167 6.80 4.21 5.12
N PHE A 168 7.68 5.16 4.78
CA PHE A 168 8.96 5.34 5.46
C PHE A 168 8.79 5.61 6.96
N PHE A 169 7.88 6.53 7.32
CA PHE A 169 7.66 6.87 8.72
C PHE A 169 6.94 5.77 9.48
N THR A 170 5.96 5.10 8.88
CA THR A 170 5.23 4.00 9.53
C THR A 170 6.14 2.79 9.79
N GLU A 171 7.03 2.46 8.87
CA GLU A 171 7.88 1.26 8.97
C GLU A 171 9.16 1.51 9.78
N TYR A 172 9.73 2.73 9.71
CA TYR A 172 11.09 2.97 10.23
C TYR A 172 11.22 4.26 11.06
N GLY A 173 10.77 5.40 10.50
CA GLY A 173 11.07 6.72 11.07
C GLY A 173 10.45 6.94 12.44
N THR A 174 9.19 6.55 12.61
CA THR A 174 8.45 6.71 13.86
C THR A 174 9.07 5.90 14.99
N GLU A 175 9.43 4.64 14.73
CA GLU A 175 10.06 3.79 15.75
C GLU A 175 11.34 4.41 16.30
N LYS A 176 12.18 4.99 15.43
CA LYS A 176 13.43 5.66 15.85
C LYS A 176 13.19 6.89 16.71
N VAL A 177 12.20 7.71 16.32
CA VAL A 177 11.81 8.89 17.12
C VAL A 177 11.29 8.47 18.49
N ILE A 178 10.37 7.51 18.55
CA ILE A 178 9.80 7.04 19.81
C ILE A 178 10.88 6.37 20.69
N SER A 179 11.80 5.61 20.10
CA SER A 179 12.92 5.01 20.80
C SER A 179 13.83 6.08 21.45
N ALA A 180 14.15 7.16 20.72
CA ALA A 180 14.93 8.26 21.24
C ALA A 180 14.23 8.98 22.41
N ILE A 181 12.92 9.16 22.32
CA ILE A 181 12.09 9.75 23.41
C ILE A 181 12.11 8.82 24.64
N LYS A 182 12.00 7.51 24.44
CA LYS A 182 12.10 6.52 25.53
C LYS A 182 13.46 6.55 26.22
N GLN A 183 14.55 6.67 25.45
CA GLN A 183 15.90 6.77 25.97
C GLN A 183 16.16 8.07 26.73
N ASN A 184 15.43 9.14 26.39
CA ASN A 184 15.47 10.45 27.05
C ASN A 184 16.89 11.04 27.17
N ASN A 185 17.73 10.86 26.14
CA ASN A 185 19.03 11.51 26.11
C ASN A 185 18.86 13.00 25.78
N PRO A 186 19.29 13.94 26.66
CA PRO A 186 19.00 15.37 26.48
C PRO A 186 19.57 15.96 25.20
N GLN A 187 20.74 15.50 24.74
CA GLN A 187 21.34 16.01 23.51
C GLN A 187 20.57 15.53 22.26
N THR A 188 20.16 14.27 22.25
CA THR A 188 19.35 13.71 21.19
C THR A 188 17.96 14.34 21.16
N MET A 189 17.33 14.49 22.33
CA MET A 189 16.03 15.16 22.47
C MET A 189 16.06 16.59 21.93
N LYS A 190 17.07 17.37 22.32
CA LYS A 190 17.23 18.75 21.84
C LYS A 190 17.37 18.82 20.32
N LYS A 191 18.21 17.97 19.72
CA LYS A 191 18.39 17.94 18.24
C LYS A 191 17.13 17.48 17.53
N LEU A 192 16.49 16.43 18.04
CA LEU A 192 15.25 15.89 17.49
C LEU A 192 14.14 16.93 17.46
N PHE A 193 13.83 17.52 18.62
CA PHE A 193 12.74 18.49 18.73
C PHE A 193 13.07 19.83 18.06
N GLN A 194 14.33 20.21 17.94
CA GLN A 194 14.69 21.35 17.12
C GLN A 194 14.28 21.15 15.64
N ILE A 195 14.44 19.94 15.11
CA ILE A 195 14.01 19.59 13.75
C ILE A 195 12.49 19.53 13.66
N LEU A 196 11.83 18.84 14.61
CA LEU A 196 10.37 18.69 14.59
C LEU A 196 9.66 20.03 14.71
N ASN A 197 10.09 20.90 15.61
CA ASN A 197 9.52 22.24 15.79
C ASN A 197 9.69 23.10 14.52
N GLU A 198 10.94 23.19 14.01
CA GLU A 198 11.23 23.96 12.79
C GLU A 198 10.35 23.52 11.61
N ILE A 199 10.24 22.20 11.39
CA ILE A 199 9.48 21.67 10.26
C ILE A 199 7.97 21.75 10.51
N TYR A 200 7.53 21.67 11.77
CA TYR A 200 6.11 21.80 12.09
C TYR A 200 5.64 23.25 11.87
N GLU A 201 6.42 24.23 12.28
CA GLU A 201 6.07 25.66 12.15
C GLU A 201 5.94 26.09 10.68
N ASP A 202 6.89 25.68 9.85
CA ASP A 202 6.99 26.12 8.46
C ASP A 202 6.66 25.00 7.45
N GLY A 203 6.02 23.94 7.89
CA GLY A 203 5.69 22.76 7.06
C GLY A 203 4.34 22.86 6.38
N THR A 204 4.16 22.06 5.32
CA THR A 204 2.83 21.84 4.73
C THR A 204 1.91 21.16 5.73
N ASN A 205 0.58 21.31 5.55
CA ASN A 205 -0.43 20.63 6.41
C ASN A 205 -0.20 19.11 6.49
N ASP A 206 0.21 18.49 5.38
CA ASP A 206 0.51 17.05 5.35
C ASP A 206 1.73 16.72 6.21
N THR A 207 2.78 17.57 6.16
CA THR A 207 3.98 17.40 6.99
C THR A 207 3.69 17.63 8.47
N GLN A 208 2.86 18.61 8.80
CA GLN A 208 2.38 18.85 10.16
C GLN A 208 1.58 17.67 10.69
N SER A 209 0.67 17.13 9.87
CA SER A 209 -0.11 15.93 10.20
C SER A 209 0.79 14.70 10.38
N LEU A 210 1.79 14.53 9.53
CA LEU A 210 2.76 13.45 9.66
C LEU A 210 3.51 13.51 11.00
N ILE A 211 3.96 14.70 11.42
CA ILE A 211 4.64 14.88 12.71
C ILE A 211 3.69 14.62 13.88
N ALA A 212 2.53 15.26 13.90
CA ALA A 212 1.64 15.21 15.06
C ALA A 212 0.87 13.88 15.19
N VAL A 213 0.43 13.30 14.06
CA VAL A 213 -0.43 12.11 14.07
C VAL A 213 0.39 10.83 13.89
N THR A 214 1.22 10.75 12.84
CA THR A 214 1.94 9.51 12.51
C THR A 214 3.15 9.29 13.41
N ILE A 215 3.89 10.34 13.73
CA ILE A 215 5.12 10.20 14.52
C ILE A 215 4.80 10.33 16.02
N LEU A 216 4.37 11.50 16.45
CA LEU A 216 4.17 11.78 17.88
C LEU A 216 2.84 11.23 18.43
N GLY A 217 1.89 10.88 17.56
CA GLY A 217 0.68 10.13 17.94
C GLY A 217 0.97 8.71 18.47
N GLU A 218 2.13 8.12 18.11
CA GLU A 218 2.58 6.82 18.62
C GLU A 218 3.15 6.87 20.05
N LEU A 219 3.14 8.06 20.70
CA LEU A 219 3.32 8.15 22.15
C LEU A 219 2.16 7.49 22.91
N ASN A 220 1.03 7.20 22.22
CA ASN A 220 -0.12 6.45 22.72
C ASN A 220 -0.69 7.00 24.05
N ASN A 221 -0.64 8.32 24.22
CA ASN A 221 -1.09 9.03 25.43
C ASN A 221 -0.36 8.58 26.72
N ASP A 222 0.87 8.05 26.59
CA ASP A 222 1.72 7.76 27.75
C ASP A 222 2.16 9.07 28.40
N GLN A 223 1.67 9.31 29.61
CA GLN A 223 1.90 10.57 30.35
C GLN A 223 3.37 10.81 30.66
N ILE A 224 4.17 9.74 30.85
CA ILE A 224 5.60 9.86 31.12
C ILE A 224 6.34 10.29 29.86
N LEU A 225 6.01 9.67 28.72
CA LEU A 225 6.63 10.03 27.44
C LEU A 225 6.21 11.42 26.98
N LEU A 226 4.93 11.79 27.15
CA LEU A 226 4.44 13.13 26.87
C LEU A 226 5.14 14.19 27.73
N ALA A 227 5.26 13.97 29.04
CA ALA A 227 5.96 14.88 29.94
C ALA A 227 7.43 15.08 29.54
N ARG A 228 8.11 14.03 29.07
CA ARG A 228 9.50 14.14 28.56
C ARG A 228 9.61 15.01 27.31
N CYS A 229 8.55 15.06 26.50
CA CYS A 229 8.54 15.78 25.23
C CYS A 229 8.13 17.25 25.35
N VAL A 230 7.19 17.56 26.26
CA VAL A 230 6.54 18.88 26.33
C VAL A 230 7.55 20.02 26.47
N ASP A 231 8.58 19.85 27.29
CA ASP A 231 9.60 20.88 27.51
C ASP A 231 10.50 21.14 26.27
N TYR A 232 10.47 20.23 25.29
CA TYR A 232 11.21 20.37 24.03
C TYR A 232 10.33 20.83 22.87
N MET A 233 9.01 20.71 22.98
CA MET A 233 8.07 21.12 21.93
C MET A 233 7.88 22.64 21.94
N SER A 234 7.71 23.21 20.74
CA SER A 234 7.28 24.61 20.61
C SER A 234 5.83 24.78 21.06
N GLU A 235 5.46 26.04 21.32
CA GLU A 235 4.08 26.44 21.68
C GLU A 235 3.08 26.06 20.57
N THR A 236 3.52 25.94 19.31
CA THR A 236 2.69 25.54 18.17
C THR A 236 2.54 24.05 18.04
N LEU A 237 3.57 23.25 18.41
CA LEU A 237 3.57 21.79 18.28
C LEU A 237 2.90 21.09 19.48
N ALA A 238 3.11 21.57 20.71
CA ALA A 238 2.67 20.87 21.92
C ALA A 238 1.13 20.67 22.00
N PRO A 239 0.26 21.68 21.76
CA PRO A 239 -1.18 21.50 21.86
C PRO A 239 -1.74 20.44 20.91
N PRO A 240 -1.46 20.45 19.58
CA PRO A 240 -1.99 19.42 18.69
C PRO A 240 -1.47 18.03 19.01
N VAL A 241 -0.22 17.86 19.45
CA VAL A 241 0.30 16.55 19.86
C VAL A 241 -0.44 16.00 21.06
N ILE A 242 -0.70 16.83 22.07
CA ILE A 242 -1.46 16.43 23.27
C ILE A 242 -2.90 16.04 22.88
N GLU A 243 -3.56 16.84 22.05
CA GLU A 243 -4.92 16.56 21.59
C GLU A 243 -5.03 15.29 20.77
N VAL A 244 -4.12 15.09 19.81
CA VAL A 244 -4.04 13.86 18.97
C VAL A 244 -3.86 12.64 19.88
N ASN A 245 -2.92 12.67 20.82
CA ASN A 245 -2.70 11.56 21.73
C ASN A 245 -3.93 11.24 22.59
N ARG A 246 -4.60 12.28 23.11
CA ARG A 246 -5.87 12.12 23.85
C ARG A 246 -6.96 11.50 22.97
N TYR A 247 -7.12 12.00 21.74
CA TYR A 247 -8.09 11.46 20.79
C TYR A 247 -7.81 10.00 20.45
N LEU A 248 -6.57 9.66 20.10
CA LEU A 248 -6.18 8.29 19.72
C LEU A 248 -6.35 7.29 20.87
N ALA A 249 -6.19 7.74 22.12
CA ALA A 249 -6.46 6.91 23.30
C ALA A 249 -7.97 6.68 23.55
N SER A 250 -8.83 7.54 23.01
CA SER A 250 -10.27 7.41 23.15
C SER A 250 -10.85 6.21 22.40
N ALA A 251 -12.07 5.79 22.77
CA ALA A 251 -12.77 4.70 22.07
C ALA A 251 -13.03 5.03 20.57
N ALA A 252 -13.23 6.31 20.25
CA ALA A 252 -13.41 6.78 18.87
C ALA A 252 -12.09 6.71 18.08
N GLY A 253 -11.00 7.20 18.65
CA GLY A 253 -9.67 7.16 18.04
C GLY A 253 -9.16 5.74 17.81
N LYS A 254 -9.33 4.84 18.79
CA LYS A 254 -8.99 3.41 18.64
C LYS A 254 -9.79 2.75 17.49
N ARG A 255 -11.07 3.10 17.35
CA ARG A 255 -11.90 2.61 16.23
C ARG A 255 -11.43 3.20 14.89
N ALA A 256 -11.07 4.49 14.85
CA ALA A 256 -10.53 5.14 13.65
C ALA A 256 -9.20 4.48 13.22
N LYS A 257 -8.24 4.33 14.16
CA LYS A 257 -6.95 3.65 13.91
C LYS A 257 -7.16 2.21 13.40
N LYS A 258 -8.08 1.45 14.01
CA LYS A 258 -8.42 0.09 13.55
C LYS A 258 -9.01 0.06 12.14
N LYS A 259 -9.80 1.05 11.75
CA LYS A 259 -10.35 1.16 10.38
C LYS A 259 -9.29 1.49 9.35
N LEU A 260 -8.31 2.33 9.70
CA LEU A 260 -7.17 2.66 8.81
C LEU A 260 -6.28 1.43 8.58
N LEU A 261 -5.99 0.67 9.63
CA LEU A 261 -5.18 -0.54 9.54
C LEU A 261 -5.91 -1.72 8.86
N ASN A 262 -7.24 -1.75 8.93
CA ASN A 262 -8.09 -2.78 8.33
C ASN A 262 -9.25 -2.09 7.59
N PRO A 263 -9.01 -1.55 6.39
CA PRO A 263 -10.06 -0.90 5.63
C PRO A 263 -11.19 -1.90 5.35
N PRO A 264 -12.46 -1.48 5.50
CA PRO A 264 -13.58 -2.37 5.24
C PRO A 264 -13.59 -2.78 3.76
N VAL A 265 -13.82 -4.07 3.52
CA VAL A 265 -14.01 -4.59 2.16
C VAL A 265 -15.13 -3.79 1.47
N TYR A 266 -14.83 -3.22 0.31
CA TYR A 266 -15.80 -2.48 -0.48
C TYR A 266 -17.01 -3.36 -0.78
N LYS A 267 -18.18 -2.96 -0.28
CA LYS A 267 -19.45 -3.58 -0.65
C LYS A 267 -20.15 -2.65 -1.64
N PRO A 268 -20.31 -3.03 -2.93
CA PRO A 268 -21.00 -2.20 -3.89
C PRO A 268 -22.43 -1.93 -3.38
N LYS A 269 -22.82 -0.66 -3.41
CA LYS A 269 -24.20 -0.28 -3.04
C LYS A 269 -25.16 -1.02 -3.97
N LYS A 270 -26.01 -1.88 -3.41
CA LYS A 270 -27.10 -2.51 -4.20
C LYS A 270 -27.86 -1.40 -4.89
N LYS A 271 -27.93 -1.46 -6.24
CA LYS A 271 -28.79 -0.53 -7.01
C LYS A 271 -30.17 -0.60 -6.39
N LYS A 272 -30.68 0.53 -5.88
CA LYS A 272 -32.07 0.59 -5.42
C LYS A 272 -32.93 0.19 -6.61
N LYS A 273 -33.76 -0.85 -6.43
CA LYS A 273 -34.78 -1.18 -7.45
C LYS A 273 -35.57 0.08 -7.71
N PRO A 274 -35.82 0.44 -8.98
CA PRO A 274 -36.66 1.60 -9.29
C PRO A 274 -37.97 1.46 -8.53
N GLY A 275 -38.37 2.51 -7.85
CA GLY A 275 -39.62 2.52 -7.06
C GLY A 275 -40.81 2.15 -7.94
N LEU A 276 -41.87 1.64 -7.32
CA LEU A 276 -43.10 1.19 -8.00
C LEU A 276 -43.62 2.23 -9.03
N LEU A 277 -43.47 3.51 -8.71
CA LEU A 277 -43.90 4.63 -9.59
C LEU A 277 -43.06 4.69 -10.90
N ALA A 278 -41.76 4.42 -10.83
CA ALA A 278 -40.88 4.40 -12.01
C ALA A 278 -41.09 3.14 -12.87
N GLN A 279 -41.55 2.04 -12.27
CA GLN A 279 -41.95 0.84 -13.01
C GLN A 279 -43.30 1.04 -13.72
N MET A 280 -44.26 1.76 -13.14
CA MET A 280 -45.54 2.11 -13.78
C MET A 280 -45.35 3.08 -14.95
N MET A 281 -44.44 4.03 -14.90
CA MET A 281 -44.16 4.95 -16.00
C MET A 281 -43.38 4.30 -17.17
N ALA A 282 -42.63 3.25 -16.93
CA ALA A 282 -41.91 2.51 -17.97
C ALA A 282 -42.77 1.50 -18.74
N GLY A 283 -43.97 1.14 -18.21
CA GLY A 283 -44.90 0.17 -18.80
C GLY A 283 -46.05 0.77 -19.63
N GLY A 284 -46.11 2.08 -19.78
CA GLY A 284 -47.25 2.79 -20.42
C GLY A 284 -46.91 3.38 -21.79
N GLY A 285 -46.57 2.57 -22.78
CA GLY A 285 -46.27 3.04 -24.12
C GLY A 285 -46.68 2.07 -25.22
N GLY A 286 -47.95 1.81 -25.35
CA GLY A 286 -48.47 0.97 -26.44
C GLY A 286 -49.97 1.21 -26.71
N VAL A 287 -50.30 2.41 -27.18
CA VAL A 287 -51.63 2.62 -27.80
C VAL A 287 -51.38 2.91 -29.29
N THR A 288 -51.60 1.89 -30.10
CA THR A 288 -51.78 2.03 -31.56
C THR A 288 -53.14 2.68 -31.80
N PRO A 289 -53.24 3.73 -32.63
CA PRO A 289 -54.54 4.24 -33.07
C PRO A 289 -55.20 3.30 -34.11
N PRO A 290 -56.51 3.10 -34.07
CA PRO A 290 -57.20 2.36 -35.11
C PRO A 290 -57.30 3.18 -36.40
N MET A 291 -57.32 2.45 -37.53
CA MET A 291 -57.60 3.00 -38.90
C MET A 291 -58.90 3.77 -39.01
#